data_9fc0ec20235ca4d0a06aebffe720d006
#
_entry.id   9fc0ec20235ca4d0a06aebffe720d006
#
_cell.length_a   1.000
_cell.length_b   1.000
_cell.length_c   1.000
_cell.angle_alpha   90.00
_cell.angle_beta   90.00
_cell.angle_gamma   90.00
#
_symmetry.space_group_name_H-M   'P 1'
#
loop_
_entity.id
_entity.type
_entity.pdbx_description
1 polymer ?
#
loop_
_entity_poly.entity_id
_entity_poly.type
_entity_poly.pdbx_seq_one_letter_code
_entity_poly.pdbx_strand_id
1 'polypeptide(L)'
;PEAVLDVRGNRFRASNVPVFDPEGNRGRFDIDLSLQHLSNIAYDVRVAPQQMLVLNTTAQDNDFFYGKVYASGTASISGDKGAVNMDIAASTDDHSSFFMPLSNKSNISYADFVTFKEKPKVDTVDNLARRKMMFERRRQQKTVAGSQMNIALALNVRPGVEVELSVSGNTLKGRGDGTLNLQINPRSNVFEMYGDYTITEGSFLFSLQNIINKKLSLI
;
A
#
# COMPACT_ATOMS: atom_id res chain seq x y z
N PRO A 1 -16.09 6.39 -26.06
CA PRO A 1 -16.55 7.21 -24.96
C PRO A 1 -15.74 8.50 -24.94
N GLU A 2 -16.44 9.65 -24.96
CA GLU A 2 -15.81 10.96 -24.92
C GLU A 2 -15.70 11.39 -23.46
N ALA A 3 -14.51 11.82 -23.05
CA ALA A 3 -14.29 12.46 -21.76
C ALA A 3 -14.24 13.97 -21.97
N VAL A 4 -15.06 14.72 -21.23
CA VAL A 4 -15.05 16.18 -21.29
C VAL A 4 -14.22 16.71 -20.13
N LEU A 5 -13.18 17.47 -20.46
CA LEU A 5 -12.35 18.19 -19.50
C LEU A 5 -12.76 19.66 -19.48
N ASP A 6 -13.34 20.12 -18.39
CA ASP A 6 -13.63 21.53 -18.13
C ASP A 6 -12.39 22.21 -17.53
N VAL A 7 -11.93 23.26 -18.19
CA VAL A 7 -10.74 24.01 -17.77
C VAL A 7 -11.14 25.44 -17.46
N ARG A 8 -11.01 25.88 -16.20
CA ARG A 8 -11.31 27.25 -15.76
C ARG A 8 -10.15 27.81 -14.93
N GLY A 9 -9.39 28.68 -15.56
CA GLY A 9 -8.19 29.24 -14.94
C GLY A 9 -7.19 28.13 -14.57
N ASN A 10 -6.96 27.95 -13.27
CA ASN A 10 -6.02 26.97 -12.73
C ASN A 10 -6.70 25.67 -12.29
N ARG A 11 -7.95 25.46 -12.66
CA ARG A 11 -8.74 24.31 -12.24
C ARG A 11 -9.15 23.47 -13.44
N PHE A 12 -8.97 22.16 -13.29
CA PHE A 12 -9.29 21.14 -14.29
C PHE A 12 -10.28 20.18 -13.68
N ARG A 13 -11.40 19.95 -14.34
CA ARG A 13 -12.43 19.02 -13.90
C ARG A 13 -12.83 18.10 -15.02
N ALA A 14 -12.91 16.82 -14.68
CA ALA A 14 -13.60 15.85 -15.50
C ALA A 14 -14.52 15.02 -14.60
N SER A 15 -15.75 14.82 -15.04
CA SER A 15 -16.75 14.09 -14.27
C SER A 15 -17.36 12.98 -15.08
N ASN A 16 -17.68 11.86 -14.40
CA ASN A 16 -18.33 10.70 -14.97
C ASN A 16 -17.58 10.12 -16.19
N VAL A 17 -16.24 10.15 -16.14
CA VAL A 17 -15.39 9.60 -17.19
C VAL A 17 -15.41 8.08 -17.10
N PRO A 18 -15.82 7.35 -18.14
CA PRO A 18 -15.74 5.91 -18.16
C PRO A 18 -14.27 5.48 -18.25
N VAL A 19 -13.87 4.58 -17.36
CA VAL A 19 -12.54 3.96 -17.36
C VAL A 19 -12.68 2.46 -17.52
N PHE A 20 -11.66 1.84 -18.10
CA PHE A 20 -11.63 0.41 -18.34
C PHE A 20 -10.29 -0.13 -17.86
N ASP A 21 -10.32 -1.32 -17.27
CA ASP A 21 -9.10 -2.05 -16.98
C ASP A 21 -8.60 -2.81 -18.23
N PRO A 22 -7.42 -3.45 -18.18
CA PRO A 22 -6.89 -4.22 -19.31
C PRO A 22 -7.76 -5.41 -19.74
N GLU A 23 -8.65 -5.87 -18.86
CA GLU A 23 -9.57 -7.00 -19.11
C GLU A 23 -10.94 -6.54 -19.63
N GLY A 24 -11.17 -5.23 -19.73
CA GLY A 24 -12.39 -4.61 -20.25
C GLY A 24 -13.48 -4.36 -19.21
N ASN A 25 -13.20 -4.59 -17.92
CA ASN A 25 -14.11 -4.20 -16.85
C ASN A 25 -14.15 -2.68 -16.73
N ARG A 26 -15.31 -2.17 -16.33
CA ARG A 26 -15.57 -0.72 -16.37
C ARG A 26 -15.68 -0.11 -14.99
N GLY A 27 -15.36 1.17 -14.93
CA GLY A 27 -15.60 2.01 -13.76
C GLY A 27 -15.90 3.44 -14.18
N ARG A 28 -16.08 4.29 -13.20
CA ARG A 28 -16.25 5.73 -13.36
C ARG A 28 -15.15 6.45 -12.61
N PHE A 29 -14.76 7.57 -13.17
CA PHE A 29 -13.69 8.40 -12.67
C PHE A 29 -14.12 9.87 -12.68
N ASP A 30 -13.96 10.54 -11.55
CA ASP A 30 -14.12 11.98 -11.41
C ASP A 30 -12.79 12.56 -10.93
N ILE A 31 -12.40 13.71 -11.46
CA ILE A 31 -11.21 14.43 -11.01
C ILE A 31 -11.50 15.93 -10.91
N ASP A 32 -11.01 16.53 -9.85
CA ASP A 32 -10.92 17.95 -9.65
C ASP A 32 -9.47 18.31 -9.27
N LEU A 33 -8.77 18.94 -10.18
CA LEU A 33 -7.37 19.31 -10.03
C LEU A 33 -7.25 20.83 -9.97
N SER A 34 -6.57 21.36 -8.97
CA SER A 34 -6.27 22.78 -8.81
C SER A 34 -4.75 22.99 -8.77
N LEU A 35 -4.28 23.85 -9.67
CA LEU A 35 -2.88 24.24 -9.77
C LEU A 35 -2.68 25.64 -9.17
N GLN A 36 -2.17 25.73 -7.96
CA GLN A 36 -1.81 27.00 -7.35
C GLN A 36 -0.33 27.29 -7.59
N HIS A 37 -0.02 28.29 -8.42
CA HIS A 37 1.34 28.76 -8.71
C HIS A 37 2.31 27.67 -9.23
N LEU A 38 1.85 26.68 -10.00
CA LEU A 38 2.63 25.56 -10.58
C LEU A 38 3.42 24.70 -9.57
N SER A 39 3.51 25.14 -8.33
CA SER A 39 4.25 24.45 -7.25
C SER A 39 3.35 23.76 -6.22
N ASN A 40 2.07 24.09 -6.23
CA ASN A 40 1.10 23.56 -5.28
C ASN A 40 -0.07 22.93 -6.04
N ILE A 41 -0.10 21.61 -6.04
CA ILE A 41 -1.12 20.81 -6.70
C ILE A 41 -2.06 20.28 -5.64
N ALA A 42 -3.33 20.69 -5.69
CA ALA A 42 -4.38 20.08 -4.91
C ALA A 42 -5.30 19.28 -5.84
N TYR A 43 -5.69 18.10 -5.43
CA TYR A 43 -6.55 17.22 -6.22
C TYR A 43 -7.54 16.46 -5.35
N ASP A 44 -8.70 16.21 -5.92
CA ASP A 44 -9.74 15.30 -5.43
C ASP A 44 -10.09 14.35 -6.58
N VAL A 45 -9.90 13.06 -6.36
CA VAL A 45 -10.14 12.02 -7.33
C VAL A 45 -11.13 11.03 -6.72
N ARG A 46 -12.18 10.70 -7.46
CA ARG A 46 -13.14 9.66 -7.09
C ARG A 46 -13.17 8.59 -8.15
N VAL A 47 -13.13 7.36 -7.72
CA VAL A 47 -13.19 6.19 -8.59
C VAL A 47 -14.29 5.26 -8.10
N ALA A 48 -15.11 4.79 -9.02
CA ALA A 48 -16.14 3.80 -8.74
C ALA A 48 -15.93 2.58 -9.67
N PRO A 49 -15.07 1.64 -9.29
CA PRO A 49 -14.83 0.43 -10.05
C PRO A 49 -16.04 -0.52 -9.98
N GLN A 50 -16.26 -1.28 -11.05
CA GLN A 50 -17.20 -2.37 -11.14
C GLN A 50 -16.44 -3.60 -11.63
N GLN A 51 -16.16 -4.53 -10.73
CA GLN A 51 -15.35 -5.74 -10.97
C GLN A 51 -13.99 -5.46 -11.65
N MET A 52 -13.42 -4.29 -11.38
CA MET A 52 -12.16 -3.88 -12.00
C MET A 52 -10.96 -4.48 -11.27
N LEU A 53 -9.90 -4.72 -12.03
CA LEU A 53 -8.59 -5.04 -11.50
C LEU A 53 -8.01 -3.82 -10.79
N VAL A 54 -8.15 -3.76 -9.46
CA VAL A 54 -7.74 -2.61 -8.62
C VAL A 54 -6.35 -2.78 -8.03
N LEU A 55 -5.86 -4.01 -7.94
CA LEU A 55 -4.51 -4.33 -7.49
C LEU A 55 -3.92 -5.39 -8.41
N ASN A 56 -2.71 -5.16 -8.89
CA ASN A 56 -1.92 -6.14 -9.63
C ASN A 56 -0.44 -5.88 -9.36
N THR A 57 0.01 -6.29 -8.19
CA THR A 57 1.36 -6.05 -7.67
C THR A 57 1.99 -7.35 -7.20
N THR A 58 3.31 -7.36 -7.15
CA THR A 58 4.13 -8.45 -6.63
C THR A 58 4.83 -8.04 -5.33
N ALA A 59 5.47 -8.98 -4.67
CA ALA A 59 6.31 -8.72 -3.48
C ALA A 59 7.49 -7.77 -3.75
N GLN A 60 7.84 -7.53 -5.03
CA GLN A 60 8.88 -6.58 -5.41
C GLN A 60 8.36 -5.13 -5.48
N ASP A 61 7.05 -4.97 -5.72
CA ASP A 61 6.41 -3.68 -5.89
C ASP A 61 5.98 -3.08 -4.55
N ASN A 62 5.61 -3.92 -3.58
CA ASN A 62 5.11 -3.48 -2.28
C ASN A 62 5.41 -4.52 -1.19
N ASP A 63 6.09 -4.08 -0.14
CA ASP A 63 6.47 -4.92 1.01
C ASP A 63 5.31 -5.16 2.00
N PHE A 64 4.24 -4.36 1.95
CA PHE A 64 3.14 -4.43 2.92
C PHE A 64 2.00 -5.33 2.46
N PHE A 65 1.67 -5.27 1.18
CA PHE A 65 0.63 -6.10 0.57
C PHE A 65 0.82 -6.19 -0.94
N TYR A 66 0.46 -7.30 -1.52
CA TYR A 66 0.51 -7.52 -2.96
C TYR A 66 -0.52 -8.58 -3.38
N GLY A 67 -0.71 -8.74 -4.68
CA GLY A 67 -1.61 -9.72 -5.25
C GLY A 67 -2.35 -9.22 -6.47
N LYS A 68 -3.35 -9.99 -6.88
CA LYS A 68 -4.25 -9.65 -7.97
C LYS A 68 -5.65 -9.57 -7.42
N VAL A 69 -6.22 -8.35 -7.33
CA VAL A 69 -7.52 -8.12 -6.69
C VAL A 69 -8.45 -7.40 -7.66
N TYR A 70 -9.60 -7.99 -7.85
CA TYR A 70 -10.74 -7.37 -8.50
C TYR A 70 -11.72 -6.87 -7.45
N ALA A 71 -12.24 -5.67 -7.65
CA ALA A 71 -13.16 -5.10 -6.68
C ALA A 71 -14.20 -4.19 -7.33
N SER A 72 -15.29 -4.07 -6.60
CA SER A 72 -16.37 -3.11 -6.85
C SER A 72 -16.52 -2.21 -5.63
N GLY A 73 -16.78 -0.92 -5.82
CA GLY A 73 -16.93 -0.01 -4.70
C GLY A 73 -16.70 1.43 -5.04
N THR A 74 -16.13 2.17 -4.09
CA THR A 74 -15.78 3.59 -4.24
C THR A 74 -14.43 3.86 -3.59
N ALA A 75 -13.63 4.70 -4.23
CA ALA A 75 -12.39 5.22 -3.67
C ALA A 75 -12.36 6.74 -3.84
N SER A 76 -12.02 7.46 -2.79
CA SER A 76 -11.76 8.90 -2.79
C SER A 76 -10.30 9.13 -2.44
N ILE A 77 -9.60 9.85 -3.29
CA ILE A 77 -8.18 10.15 -3.15
C ILE A 77 -8.02 11.66 -3.22
N SER A 78 -7.60 12.26 -2.14
CA SER A 78 -7.37 13.70 -2.09
C SER A 78 -5.94 14.02 -1.69
N GLY A 79 -5.41 15.09 -2.23
CA GLY A 79 -4.05 15.53 -1.91
C GLY A 79 -3.87 17.03 -1.99
N ASP A 80 -3.08 17.56 -1.07
CA ASP A 80 -2.62 18.95 -1.04
C ASP A 80 -1.24 19.00 -0.36
N LYS A 81 -0.33 19.82 -0.87
CA LYS A 81 1.01 20.09 -0.28
C LYS A 81 1.80 18.85 0.12
N GLY A 82 1.65 17.76 -0.64
CA GLY A 82 2.36 16.51 -0.37
C GLY A 82 1.70 15.60 0.68
N ALA A 83 0.52 15.97 1.18
CA ALA A 83 -0.35 15.05 1.91
C ALA A 83 -1.26 14.31 0.94
N VAL A 84 -1.47 13.01 1.15
CA VAL A 84 -2.37 12.16 0.37
C VAL A 84 -3.30 11.44 1.34
N ASN A 85 -4.60 11.62 1.17
CA ASN A 85 -5.61 10.89 1.93
C ASN A 85 -6.40 10.00 0.97
N MET A 86 -6.59 8.76 1.36
CA MET A 86 -7.35 7.76 0.62
C MET A 86 -8.43 7.16 1.51
N ASP A 87 -9.68 7.28 1.08
CA ASP A 87 -10.82 6.63 1.71
C ASP A 87 -11.42 5.64 0.71
N ILE A 88 -11.36 4.36 1.02
CA ILE A 88 -11.74 3.28 0.13
C ILE A 88 -12.80 2.41 0.80
N ALA A 89 -13.94 2.22 0.14
CA ALA A 89 -14.96 1.26 0.52
C ALA A 89 -15.18 0.30 -0.65
N ALA A 90 -14.73 -0.93 -0.51
CA ALA A 90 -14.72 -1.89 -1.59
C ALA A 90 -15.21 -3.27 -1.15
N SER A 91 -15.77 -4.01 -2.11
CA SER A 91 -16.03 -5.43 -2.01
C SER A 91 -15.16 -6.15 -3.03
N THR A 92 -14.42 -7.16 -2.60
CA THR A 92 -13.64 -7.99 -3.51
C THR A 92 -14.56 -8.81 -4.40
N ASP A 93 -14.09 -9.10 -5.59
CA ASP A 93 -14.76 -10.01 -6.49
C ASP A 93 -13.99 -11.34 -6.59
N ASP A 94 -14.66 -12.39 -7.09
CA ASP A 94 -14.10 -13.72 -7.26
C ASP A 94 -12.80 -13.69 -8.07
N HIS A 95 -11.97 -14.72 -7.94
CA HIS A 95 -10.64 -14.84 -8.57
C HIS A 95 -9.59 -13.83 -8.04
N SER A 96 -9.88 -13.18 -6.94
CA SER A 96 -8.92 -12.31 -6.26
C SER A 96 -7.99 -13.12 -5.37
N SER A 97 -6.73 -12.71 -5.31
CA SER A 97 -5.74 -13.22 -4.37
C SER A 97 -5.03 -12.05 -3.72
N PHE A 98 -4.92 -12.08 -2.40
CA PHE A 98 -4.35 -11.01 -1.61
C PHE A 98 -3.35 -11.56 -0.60
N PHE A 99 -2.15 -11.03 -0.61
CA PHE A 99 -1.05 -11.45 0.25
C PHE A 99 -0.63 -10.28 1.15
N MET A 100 -0.56 -10.53 2.45
CA MET A 100 -0.14 -9.55 3.44
C MET A 100 0.95 -10.14 4.33
N PRO A 101 2.22 -9.84 4.06
CA PRO A 101 3.32 -10.22 4.95
C PRO A 101 3.32 -9.28 6.16
N LEU A 102 2.66 -9.68 7.24
CA LEU A 102 2.73 -9.01 8.54
C LEU A 102 4.06 -9.35 9.22
N SER A 103 5.15 -9.21 8.51
CA SER A 103 6.47 -9.32 9.14
C SER A 103 6.62 -8.15 10.09
N ASN A 104 6.93 -8.42 11.36
CA ASN A 104 7.42 -7.44 12.31
C ASN A 104 8.79 -6.91 11.81
N LYS A 105 8.79 -6.21 10.70
CA LYS A 105 9.80 -5.24 10.35
C LYS A 105 9.52 -3.91 11.10
N SER A 106 8.90 -3.97 12.28
CA SER A 106 9.28 -3.05 13.31
C SER A 106 10.74 -3.38 13.55
N ASN A 107 11.60 -2.67 12.86
CA ASN A 107 13.00 -2.57 13.22
C ASN A 107 13.02 -2.03 14.67
N ILE A 108 12.86 -2.94 15.62
CA ILE A 108 13.56 -2.80 16.85
C ILE A 108 15.00 -2.97 16.39
N SER A 109 15.62 -1.85 16.04
CA SER A 109 17.05 -1.74 15.89
C SER A 109 17.66 -2.01 17.26
N TYR A 110 17.63 -3.27 17.67
CA TYR A 110 18.48 -3.73 18.79
C TYR A 110 19.97 -3.61 18.43
N ALA A 111 20.28 -3.25 17.18
CA ALA A 111 21.64 -3.04 16.72
C ALA A 111 22.21 -1.66 17.12
N ASP A 112 21.41 -0.72 17.55
CA ASP A 112 21.91 0.62 17.92
C ASP A 112 22.54 0.68 19.32
N PHE A 113 22.46 -0.39 20.12
CA PHE A 113 23.10 -0.43 21.43
C PHE A 113 24.56 -0.93 21.42
N VAL A 114 25.04 -1.45 20.29
CA VAL A 114 26.42 -1.88 20.12
C VAL A 114 27.09 -1.01 19.07
N THR A 115 27.48 0.17 19.43
CA THR A 115 28.41 0.98 18.63
C THR A 115 29.80 0.42 18.82
N PHE A 116 30.29 -0.38 17.87
CA PHE A 116 31.73 -0.67 17.81
C PHE A 116 32.44 0.64 17.47
N LYS A 117 33.07 1.26 18.47
CA LYS A 117 34.04 2.33 18.25
C LYS A 117 35.25 1.71 17.59
N GLU A 118 35.28 1.69 16.27
CA GLU A 118 36.56 1.52 15.58
C GLU A 118 37.46 2.71 15.94
N LYS A 119 38.69 2.39 16.36
CA LYS A 119 39.71 3.42 16.57
C LYS A 119 39.85 4.23 15.30
N PRO A 120 39.92 5.56 15.38
CA PRO A 120 40.05 6.39 14.21
C PRO A 120 41.37 6.03 13.50
N LYS A 121 41.28 5.32 12.38
CA LYS A 121 42.34 5.34 11.39
C LYS A 121 42.39 6.76 10.87
N VAL A 122 43.53 7.40 11.03
CA VAL A 122 43.83 8.68 10.42
C VAL A 122 43.91 8.44 8.92
N ASP A 123 42.79 8.53 8.26
CA ASP A 123 42.72 8.51 6.79
C ASP A 123 42.60 9.94 6.32
N THR A 124 43.55 10.33 5.50
CA THR A 124 43.51 11.50 4.64
C THR A 124 42.41 11.28 3.58
N VAL A 125 41.16 11.26 4.05
CA VAL A 125 39.99 11.15 3.16
C VAL A 125 39.74 12.51 2.56
N ASP A 126 39.88 12.54 1.25
CA ASP A 126 39.59 13.67 0.37
C ASP A 126 38.24 14.33 0.77
N ASN A 127 38.28 15.60 1.11
CA ASN A 127 37.12 16.40 1.52
C ASN A 127 36.02 16.45 0.46
N LEU A 128 36.35 16.19 -0.80
CA LEU A 128 35.44 16.10 -1.92
C LEU A 128 34.58 14.82 -1.88
N ALA A 129 35.17 13.67 -1.55
CA ALA A 129 34.44 12.40 -1.40
C ALA A 129 33.47 12.47 -0.23
N ARG A 130 33.86 13.12 0.86
CA ARG A 130 33.01 13.33 2.05
C ARG A 130 31.82 14.26 1.76
N ARG A 131 32.02 15.32 0.99
CA ARG A 131 30.96 16.20 0.51
C ARG A 131 30.01 15.47 -0.44
N LYS A 132 30.52 14.64 -1.34
CA LYS A 132 29.73 13.85 -2.28
C LYS A 132 28.84 12.84 -1.53
N MET A 133 29.39 12.12 -0.56
CA MET A 133 28.60 11.21 0.33
C MET A 133 27.55 11.95 1.16
N MET A 134 27.87 13.15 1.68
CA MET A 134 26.86 13.95 2.40
C MET A 134 25.75 14.45 1.47
N PHE A 135 26.08 14.81 0.23
CA PHE A 135 25.09 15.22 -0.77
C PHE A 135 24.20 14.04 -1.19
N GLU A 136 24.78 12.86 -1.38
CA GLU A 136 24.03 11.64 -1.71
C GLU A 136 23.14 11.18 -0.54
N ARG A 137 23.63 11.22 0.70
CA ARG A 137 22.81 10.97 1.89
C ARG A 137 21.67 11.98 2.04
N ARG A 138 21.90 13.28 1.80
CA ARG A 138 20.83 14.28 1.80
C ARG A 138 19.84 14.10 0.66
N ARG A 139 20.29 13.60 -0.49
CA ARG A 139 19.41 13.28 -1.63
C ARG A 139 18.57 12.06 -1.34
N GLN A 140 19.13 11.03 -0.73
CA GLN A 140 18.37 9.85 -0.24
C GLN A 140 17.42 10.20 0.91
N GLN A 141 17.81 11.07 1.85
CA GLN A 141 16.89 11.56 2.88
C GLN A 141 15.79 12.49 2.35
N LYS A 142 16.01 13.21 1.25
CA LYS A 142 14.95 13.98 0.58
C LYS A 142 13.96 13.12 -0.20
N THR A 143 14.37 11.95 -0.68
CA THR A 143 13.45 10.97 -1.28
C THR A 143 12.65 10.20 -0.23
N VAL A 144 13.04 10.23 1.04
CA VAL A 144 12.31 9.69 2.20
C VAL A 144 11.53 10.80 2.96
N ALA A 145 11.51 12.03 2.48
CA ALA A 145 10.47 12.99 2.83
C ALA A 145 9.16 12.52 2.18
N GLY A 146 8.72 11.31 2.58
CA GLY A 146 7.51 10.68 2.11
C GLY A 146 6.34 11.63 2.30
N SER A 147 5.57 11.81 1.26
CA SER A 147 4.24 12.40 1.32
C SER A 147 3.51 11.82 2.53
N GLN A 148 2.86 12.66 3.29
CA GLN A 148 2.04 12.23 4.41
C GLN A 148 0.85 11.47 3.82
N MET A 149 0.89 10.15 3.89
CA MET A 149 -0.14 9.27 3.31
C MET A 149 -0.98 8.70 4.44
N ASN A 150 -2.29 8.88 4.34
CA ASN A 150 -3.28 8.26 5.21
C ASN A 150 -4.21 7.42 4.35
N ILE A 151 -4.36 6.15 4.68
CA ILE A 151 -5.27 5.25 3.96
C ILE A 151 -6.26 4.69 4.97
N ALA A 152 -7.54 4.90 4.73
CA ALA A 152 -8.64 4.22 5.38
C ALA A 152 -9.29 3.28 4.35
N LEU A 153 -9.32 1.99 4.66
CA LEU A 153 -9.87 0.96 3.77
C LEU A 153 -10.91 0.14 4.51
N ALA A 154 -12.15 0.22 4.07
CA ALA A 154 -13.23 -0.68 4.47
C ALA A 154 -13.43 -1.72 3.37
N LEU A 155 -13.11 -2.97 3.67
CA LEU A 155 -13.09 -4.07 2.72
C LEU A 155 -14.11 -5.14 3.12
N ASN A 156 -15.00 -5.48 2.20
CA ASN A 156 -15.84 -6.66 2.29
C ASN A 156 -15.23 -7.76 1.41
N VAL A 157 -14.68 -8.78 2.05
CA VAL A 157 -14.08 -9.92 1.35
C VAL A 157 -15.18 -10.92 1.06
N ARG A 158 -15.39 -11.25 -0.21
CA ARG A 158 -16.37 -12.26 -0.65
C ARG A 158 -15.80 -13.67 -0.58
N PRO A 159 -16.65 -14.70 -0.43
CA PRO A 159 -16.24 -16.09 -0.56
C PRO A 159 -15.53 -16.35 -1.88
N GLY A 160 -14.49 -17.18 -1.87
CA GLY A 160 -13.70 -17.49 -3.07
C GLY A 160 -12.42 -16.66 -3.23
N VAL A 161 -12.27 -15.58 -2.49
CA VAL A 161 -11.02 -14.80 -2.45
C VAL A 161 -9.97 -15.53 -1.63
N GLU A 162 -8.80 -15.72 -2.21
CA GLU A 162 -7.67 -16.29 -1.50
C GLU A 162 -6.92 -15.21 -0.72
N VAL A 163 -6.81 -15.40 0.59
CA VAL A 163 -6.05 -14.50 1.48
C VAL A 163 -4.88 -15.26 2.08
N GLU A 164 -3.71 -14.66 2.04
CA GLU A 164 -2.52 -15.18 2.68
C GLU A 164 -1.94 -14.14 3.65
N LEU A 165 -1.83 -14.51 4.91
CA LEU A 165 -1.25 -13.71 5.98
C LEU A 165 0.01 -14.39 6.49
N SER A 166 1.14 -13.70 6.47
CA SER A 166 2.39 -14.21 7.03
C SER A 166 2.81 -13.38 8.22
N VAL A 167 2.99 -14.03 9.38
CA VAL A 167 3.41 -13.40 10.64
C VAL A 167 4.56 -14.19 11.26
N SER A 168 5.73 -13.58 11.37
CA SER A 168 6.89 -14.17 12.06
C SER A 168 7.21 -15.62 11.63
N GLY A 169 7.14 -15.88 10.32
CA GLY A 169 7.42 -17.22 9.76
C GLY A 169 6.22 -18.16 9.76
N ASN A 170 5.11 -17.78 10.39
CA ASN A 170 3.84 -18.51 10.30
C ASN A 170 3.04 -17.99 9.12
N THR A 171 2.44 -18.88 8.36
CA THR A 171 1.63 -18.48 7.20
C THR A 171 0.23 -19.10 7.31
N LEU A 172 -0.76 -18.23 7.29
CA LEU A 172 -2.16 -18.58 7.19
C LEU A 172 -2.60 -18.30 5.76
N LYS A 173 -3.02 -19.32 5.05
CA LYS A 173 -3.54 -19.21 3.69
C LYS A 173 -4.89 -19.87 3.63
N GLY A 174 -5.88 -19.16 3.10
CA GLY A 174 -7.22 -19.71 3.01
C GLY A 174 -8.17 -18.87 2.17
N ARG A 175 -9.33 -19.46 1.94
CA ARG A 175 -10.48 -18.82 1.33
C ARG A 175 -11.58 -18.68 2.37
N GLY A 176 -12.30 -17.58 2.28
CA GLY A 176 -13.35 -17.27 3.23
C GLY A 176 -13.99 -15.93 2.94
N ASP A 177 -14.75 -15.45 3.88
CA ASP A 177 -15.45 -14.17 3.78
C ASP A 177 -15.36 -13.39 5.09
N GLY A 178 -15.56 -12.09 4.98
CA GLY A 178 -15.53 -11.22 6.14
C GLY A 178 -15.44 -9.75 5.82
N THR A 179 -15.37 -8.95 6.86
CA THR A 179 -15.21 -7.50 6.75
C THR A 179 -13.96 -7.05 7.48
N LEU A 180 -13.13 -6.27 6.79
CA LEU A 180 -11.88 -5.76 7.30
C LEU A 180 -11.84 -4.23 7.17
N ASN A 181 -11.42 -3.58 8.23
CA ASN A 181 -11.16 -2.14 8.25
C ASN A 181 -9.68 -1.93 8.53
N LEU A 182 -8.97 -1.26 7.63
CA LEU A 182 -7.56 -1.00 7.74
C LEU A 182 -7.30 0.50 7.81
N GLN A 183 -6.40 0.89 8.71
CA GLN A 183 -5.84 2.22 8.77
C GLN A 183 -4.33 2.14 8.59
N ILE A 184 -3.82 2.81 7.57
CA ILE A 184 -2.40 2.73 7.20
C ILE A 184 -1.85 4.14 7.10
N ASN A 185 -0.81 4.42 7.90
CA ASN A 185 -0.02 5.63 7.79
C ASN A 185 1.47 5.25 7.84
N PRO A 186 2.12 5.12 6.67
CA PRO A 186 3.51 4.68 6.60
C PRO A 186 4.49 5.61 7.32
N ARG A 187 4.18 6.92 7.39
CA ARG A 187 5.07 7.90 8.03
C ARG A 187 5.10 7.77 9.57
N SER A 188 3.96 7.50 10.18
CA SER A 188 3.85 7.27 11.62
C SER A 188 3.99 5.79 11.99
N ASN A 189 4.29 4.94 11.02
CA ASN A 189 4.36 3.49 11.17
C ASN A 189 3.09 2.88 11.80
N VAL A 190 1.94 3.50 11.48
CA VAL A 190 0.63 3.00 11.91
C VAL A 190 0.13 2.03 10.86
N PHE A 191 -0.12 0.81 11.30
CA PHE A 191 -0.85 -0.22 10.57
C PHE A 191 -1.83 -0.86 11.55
N GLU A 192 -3.10 -0.54 11.41
CA GLU A 192 -4.17 -1.06 12.26
C GLU A 192 -5.19 -1.79 11.39
N MET A 193 -5.59 -2.96 11.82
CA MET A 193 -6.59 -3.78 11.13
C MET A 193 -7.62 -4.29 12.15
N TYR A 194 -8.88 -4.07 11.84
CA TYR A 194 -10.03 -4.49 12.64
C TYR A 194 -11.02 -5.21 11.76
N GLY A 195 -11.70 -6.21 12.30
CA GLY A 195 -12.76 -6.92 11.60
C GLY A 195 -12.74 -8.41 11.84
N ASP A 196 -13.62 -9.11 11.15
CA ASP A 196 -13.76 -10.55 11.22
C ASP A 196 -13.53 -11.16 9.83
N TYR A 197 -12.81 -12.25 9.78
CA TYR A 197 -12.61 -13.04 8.57
C TYR A 197 -12.77 -14.53 8.89
N THR A 198 -13.78 -15.15 8.31
CA THR A 198 -14.09 -16.56 8.50
C THR A 198 -13.45 -17.38 7.38
N ILE A 199 -12.54 -18.27 7.73
CA ILE A 199 -11.87 -19.16 6.78
C ILE A 199 -12.73 -20.42 6.64
N THR A 200 -13.16 -20.69 5.42
CA THR A 200 -13.94 -21.90 5.10
C THR A 200 -13.06 -23.06 4.66
N GLU A 201 -11.95 -22.78 4.02
CA GLU A 201 -10.94 -23.77 3.62
C GLU A 201 -9.56 -23.16 3.60
N GLY A 202 -8.55 -23.91 4.00
CA GLY A 202 -7.21 -23.36 3.98
C GLY A 202 -6.15 -24.21 4.63
N SER A 203 -5.01 -23.59 4.89
CA SER A 203 -3.90 -24.21 5.59
C SER A 203 -3.19 -23.19 6.47
N PHE A 204 -2.71 -23.69 7.60
CA PHE A 204 -1.86 -22.92 8.49
C PHE A 204 -0.49 -23.61 8.59
N LEU A 205 0.54 -22.89 8.17
CA LEU A 205 1.92 -23.29 8.35
C LEU A 205 2.43 -22.69 9.66
N PHE A 206 2.58 -23.54 10.65
CA PHE A 206 3.19 -23.17 11.93
C PHE A 206 4.70 -23.38 11.83
N SER A 207 5.47 -22.35 12.11
CA SER A 207 6.93 -22.40 12.17
C SER A 207 7.42 -21.83 13.49
N LEU A 208 8.17 -22.63 14.25
CA LEU A 208 8.78 -22.18 15.48
C LEU A 208 10.31 -22.13 15.29
N GLN A 209 10.85 -20.91 15.21
CA GLN A 209 12.29 -20.63 15.08
C GLN A 209 12.98 -21.43 13.97
N ASN A 210 12.29 -21.76 12.89
CA ASN A 210 12.75 -22.65 11.80
C ASN A 210 13.15 -24.08 12.23
N ILE A 211 12.88 -24.47 13.48
CA ILE A 211 13.20 -25.80 14.00
C ILE A 211 12.02 -26.76 13.80
N ILE A 212 10.81 -26.26 14.01
CA ILE A 212 9.58 -27.04 13.85
C ILE A 212 8.73 -26.36 12.79
N ASN A 213 8.42 -27.08 11.72
CA ASN A 213 7.51 -26.65 10.69
C ASN A 213 6.37 -27.67 10.59
N LYS A 214 5.14 -27.23 10.88
CA LYS A 214 3.96 -28.12 10.81
C LYS A 214 2.87 -27.44 9.99
N LYS A 215 2.42 -28.13 8.95
CA LYS A 215 1.28 -27.69 8.14
C LYS A 215 0.01 -28.32 8.70
N LEU A 216 -0.97 -27.50 9.00
CA LEU A 216 -2.31 -27.85 9.44
C LEU A 216 -3.30 -27.50 8.33
N SER A 217 -4.25 -28.36 8.06
CA SER A 217 -5.37 -28.07 7.14
C SER A 217 -6.52 -27.52 7.95
N LEU A 218 -7.17 -26.51 7.42
CA LEU A 218 -8.41 -25.90 7.93
C LEU A 218 -9.55 -26.41 7.04
N ILE A 219 -10.53 -27.02 7.67
CA ILE A 219 -11.69 -27.63 7.01
C ILE A 219 -12.93 -27.07 7.66
#